data_870fe17a789143628af4867ecffd80e7
#
_entry.id   870fe17a789143628af4867ecffd80e7
#
_cell.length_a   1.000
_cell.length_b   1.000
_cell.length_c   1.000
_cell.angle_alpha   90.00
_cell.angle_beta   90.00
_cell.angle_gamma   90.00
#
_symmetry.space_group_name_H-M   'P 1'
#
loop_
_entity.id
_entity.type
_entity.pdbx_description
1 polymer ?
#
loop_
_entity_poly.entity_id
_entity_poly.type
_entity_poly.pdbx_seq_one_letter_code
_entity_poly.pdbx_strand_id
1 'polypeptide(L)'
;MNAALVSIEGLTKVYEGSGLFGRRRWTVQAVSDVSFEVRRGETLALVGESGCGKSSIARLVLRLTEPTAGRICFAGEPLAGMSGPRLKAQRRHMQIVFQDPMASLNPRKTIGHILGQPLAVHRGGRPAHYLDEIRQALALVGLTPPEQFIQRLPHEFSGGQRQRIAIARALMLRPELIVADEPVSALDVSIRAQILALMKRLQGELGLTYLFITHDLGVVRSIAHRVAVMYLGKIVEIGDVASIFAAPRHPYTAALLSASPIPDPEVSWRHRRIILKGDVPSPANPPSGCRFHPRCPAVLPICGTVAPVARELAPGHLAACHLNDPAIVGERAPGMAGTGVVEPPRAWRDPPPSFEKGRSDDHP
;
A
#
# COMPACT_ATOMS: atom_id res chain seq x y z
N MET A 1 11.81 19.02 -6.05
CA MET A 1 11.63 17.63 -5.54
C MET A 1 10.84 17.74 -4.23
N ASN A 2 9.68 17.07 -4.11
CA ASN A 2 8.90 17.09 -2.86
C ASN A 2 9.69 16.37 -1.76
N ALA A 3 9.83 17.01 -0.60
CA ALA A 3 10.52 16.42 0.56
C ALA A 3 9.82 15.14 1.03
N ALA A 4 10.59 14.16 1.53
CA ALA A 4 10.04 12.95 2.11
C ALA A 4 9.20 13.28 3.36
N LEU A 5 7.94 12.79 3.38
CA LEU A 5 7.09 12.87 4.57
C LEU A 5 7.38 11.71 5.52
N VAL A 6 7.58 10.52 4.95
CA VAL A 6 8.00 9.33 5.70
C VAL A 6 9.30 8.83 5.10
N SER A 7 10.33 8.60 5.91
CA SER A 7 11.52 7.86 5.51
C SER A 7 11.69 6.60 6.37
N ILE A 8 12.04 5.53 5.71
CA ILE A 8 12.23 4.21 6.30
C ILE A 8 13.60 3.71 5.88
N GLU A 9 14.43 3.33 6.86
CA GLU A 9 15.82 2.92 6.66
C GLU A 9 16.10 1.61 7.39
N GLY A 10 16.47 0.56 6.67
CA GLY A 10 16.88 -0.73 7.21
C GLY A 10 15.80 -1.39 8.09
N LEU A 11 14.53 -1.11 7.82
CA LEU A 11 13.42 -1.53 8.69
C LEU A 11 13.31 -3.05 8.76
N THR A 12 13.36 -3.58 9.97
CA THR A 12 13.25 -5.01 10.23
C THR A 12 12.21 -5.28 11.31
N LYS A 13 11.36 -6.29 11.08
CA LYS A 13 10.42 -6.78 12.08
C LYS A 13 10.41 -8.29 12.12
N VAL A 14 10.78 -8.80 13.28
CA VAL A 14 10.69 -10.21 13.63
C VAL A 14 9.61 -10.34 14.71
N TYR A 15 8.65 -11.21 14.46
CA TYR A 15 7.69 -11.64 15.48
C TYR A 15 8.17 -12.94 16.09
N GLU A 16 8.16 -13.00 17.41
CA GLU A 16 8.54 -14.18 18.17
C GLU A 16 7.36 -14.62 19.03
N GLY A 17 7.16 -15.91 19.16
CA GLY A 17 6.16 -16.49 20.04
C GLY A 17 6.71 -17.69 20.75
N SER A 18 6.33 -17.83 22.04
CA SER A 18 6.57 -19.03 22.82
C SER A 18 5.30 -19.88 22.84
N GLY A 19 5.43 -21.17 22.49
CA GLY A 19 4.34 -22.12 22.69
C GLY A 19 4.08 -22.36 24.17
N LEU A 20 2.82 -22.64 24.55
CA LEU A 20 2.46 -23.12 25.89
C LEU A 20 3.30 -24.37 26.22
N PHE A 21 3.79 -24.49 27.45
CA PHE A 21 4.62 -25.62 27.95
C PHE A 21 6.02 -25.76 27.29
N GLY A 22 6.74 -24.65 27.03
CA GLY A 22 8.16 -24.73 26.62
C GLY A 22 8.40 -25.34 25.24
N ARG A 23 7.33 -25.57 24.45
CA ARG A 23 7.43 -26.08 23.08
C ARG A 23 7.76 -24.96 22.10
N ARG A 24 8.80 -25.18 21.29
CA ARG A 24 9.37 -24.42 20.16
C ARG A 24 9.00 -22.93 20.10
N ARG A 25 9.96 -22.07 20.35
CA ARG A 25 9.94 -20.68 19.92
C ARG A 25 9.78 -20.67 18.40
N TRP A 26 8.77 -19.94 17.91
CA TRP A 26 8.65 -19.65 16.47
C TRP A 26 9.05 -18.22 16.22
N THR A 27 9.74 -17.99 15.12
CA THR A 27 10.13 -16.67 14.64
C THR A 27 9.59 -16.46 13.25
N VAL A 28 9.05 -15.27 12.97
CA VAL A 28 8.58 -14.89 11.63
C VAL A 28 9.22 -13.57 11.22
N GLN A 29 10.03 -13.61 10.17
CA GLN A 29 10.66 -12.42 9.59
C GLN A 29 9.67 -11.70 8.67
N ALA A 30 8.77 -10.91 9.25
CA ALA A 30 7.72 -10.23 8.50
C ALA A 30 8.25 -9.07 7.64
N VAL A 31 9.29 -8.37 8.10
CA VAL A 31 9.98 -7.30 7.36
C VAL A 31 11.48 -7.47 7.59
N SER A 32 12.28 -7.37 6.54
CA SER A 32 13.72 -7.61 6.59
C SER A 32 14.46 -6.56 5.77
N ASP A 33 15.12 -5.64 6.47
CA ASP A 33 16.00 -4.64 5.87
C ASP A 33 15.34 -3.88 4.72
N VAL A 34 14.18 -3.25 5.01
CA VAL A 34 13.37 -2.50 4.04
C VAL A 34 13.67 -1.02 4.16
N SER A 35 13.98 -0.38 3.02
CA SER A 35 14.24 1.06 2.93
C SER A 35 13.45 1.67 1.79
N PHE A 36 12.70 2.74 2.06
CA PHE A 36 11.99 3.55 1.07
C PHE A 36 11.51 4.87 1.67
N GLU A 37 11.08 5.78 0.80
CA GLU A 37 10.49 7.05 1.19
C GLU A 37 9.09 7.21 0.60
N VAL A 38 8.22 7.91 1.34
CA VAL A 38 6.93 8.42 0.87
C VAL A 38 7.03 9.94 0.82
N ARG A 39 6.88 10.52 -0.36
CA ARG A 39 6.99 11.98 -0.58
C ARG A 39 5.68 12.67 -0.23
N ARG A 40 5.74 13.94 0.14
CA ARG A 40 4.53 14.73 0.41
C ARG A 40 3.64 14.81 -0.82
N GLY A 41 2.33 14.60 -0.63
CA GLY A 41 1.33 14.67 -1.70
C GLY A 41 1.35 13.49 -2.69
N GLU A 42 2.25 12.49 -2.51
CA GLU A 42 2.23 11.31 -3.36
C GLU A 42 1.36 10.17 -2.80
N THR A 43 0.98 9.27 -3.68
CA THR A 43 0.53 7.93 -3.32
C THR A 43 1.64 6.94 -3.67
N LEU A 44 2.29 6.37 -2.63
CA LEU A 44 3.16 5.20 -2.80
C LEU A 44 2.32 3.94 -2.57
N ALA A 45 2.20 3.10 -3.59
CA ALA A 45 1.58 1.79 -3.44
C ALA A 45 2.60 0.76 -2.93
N LEU A 46 2.20 -0.07 -1.96
CA LEU A 46 2.96 -1.22 -1.49
C LEU A 46 2.21 -2.48 -1.91
N VAL A 47 2.79 -3.27 -2.82
CA VAL A 47 2.14 -4.43 -3.43
C VAL A 47 2.91 -5.72 -3.19
N GLY A 48 2.21 -6.86 -3.27
CA GLY A 48 2.79 -8.20 -3.14
C GLY A 48 1.76 -9.22 -2.69
N GLU A 49 2.11 -10.50 -2.71
CA GLU A 49 1.25 -11.59 -2.27
C GLU A 49 0.83 -11.46 -0.80
N SER A 50 -0.29 -12.12 -0.42
CA SER A 50 -0.74 -12.15 0.97
C SER A 50 0.35 -12.71 1.89
N GLY A 51 0.50 -12.12 3.08
CA GLY A 51 1.51 -12.57 4.06
C GLY A 51 2.94 -12.08 3.79
N CYS A 52 3.23 -11.30 2.73
CA CYS A 52 4.59 -10.83 2.44
C CYS A 52 5.09 -9.71 3.37
N GLY A 53 4.27 -9.20 4.31
CA GLY A 53 4.68 -8.21 5.32
C GLY A 53 4.09 -6.80 5.17
N LYS A 54 3.23 -6.54 4.18
CA LYS A 54 2.64 -5.21 3.90
C LYS A 54 1.94 -4.58 5.11
N SER A 55 1.01 -5.30 5.73
CA SER A 55 0.29 -4.80 6.93
C SER A 55 1.22 -4.66 8.15
N SER A 56 2.35 -5.39 8.20
CA SER A 56 3.37 -5.16 9.21
C SER A 56 4.04 -3.81 9.00
N ILE A 57 4.37 -3.43 7.76
CA ILE A 57 4.88 -2.09 7.44
C ILE A 57 3.87 -1.01 7.82
N ALA A 58 2.58 -1.18 7.51
CA ALA A 58 1.53 -0.25 7.93
C ALA A 58 1.54 0.01 9.44
N ARG A 59 1.59 -1.07 10.23
CA ARG A 59 1.62 -0.98 11.70
C ARG A 59 2.90 -0.35 12.23
N LEU A 60 4.04 -0.61 11.59
CA LEU A 60 5.33 -0.03 11.95
C LEU A 60 5.38 1.47 11.67
N VAL A 61 4.92 1.91 10.50
CA VAL A 61 4.86 3.33 10.12
C VAL A 61 4.02 4.14 11.09
N LEU A 62 2.89 3.59 11.56
CA LEU A 62 2.03 4.22 12.57
C LEU A 62 2.52 3.98 13.99
N ARG A 63 3.62 3.27 14.14
CA ARG A 63 4.17 2.83 15.42
C ARG A 63 3.12 2.15 16.32
N LEU A 64 2.22 1.37 15.71
CA LEU A 64 1.32 0.45 16.42
C LEU A 64 2.07 -0.80 16.93
N THR A 65 3.23 -1.06 16.32
CA THR A 65 4.18 -2.12 16.68
C THR A 65 5.59 -1.55 16.57
N GLU A 66 6.46 -1.88 17.52
CA GLU A 66 7.86 -1.46 17.51
C GLU A 66 8.66 -2.25 16.45
N PRO A 67 9.58 -1.62 15.72
CA PRO A 67 10.52 -2.31 14.86
C PRO A 67 11.51 -3.13 15.71
N THR A 68 12.03 -4.21 15.13
CA THR A 68 13.13 -4.97 15.73
C THR A 68 14.47 -4.28 15.45
N ALA A 69 14.62 -3.67 14.27
CA ALA A 69 15.77 -2.85 13.86
C ALA A 69 15.35 -1.85 12.78
N GLY A 70 16.24 -0.91 12.49
CA GLY A 70 16.02 0.14 11.49
C GLY A 70 15.36 1.37 12.08
N ARG A 71 15.06 2.35 11.20
CA ARG A 71 14.57 3.67 11.58
C ARG A 71 13.35 4.06 10.74
N ILE A 72 12.41 4.75 11.37
CA ILE A 72 11.28 5.40 10.73
C ILE A 72 11.27 6.86 11.17
N CYS A 73 11.30 7.78 10.22
CA CYS A 73 11.09 9.21 10.48
C CYS A 73 9.79 9.67 9.82
N PHE A 74 9.07 10.56 10.52
CA PHE A 74 7.92 11.26 9.99
C PHE A 74 8.19 12.76 10.01
N ALA A 75 8.04 13.43 8.88
CA ALA A 75 8.38 14.86 8.70
C ALA A 75 9.79 15.21 9.22
N GLY A 76 10.76 14.32 9.01
CA GLY A 76 12.14 14.46 9.46
C GLY A 76 12.39 14.06 10.92
N GLU A 77 11.36 13.83 11.73
CA GLU A 77 11.51 13.42 13.13
C GLU A 77 11.49 11.90 13.30
N PRO A 78 12.48 11.30 14.01
CA PRO A 78 12.48 9.86 14.27
C PRO A 78 11.34 9.50 15.22
N LEU A 79 10.55 8.48 14.85
CA LEU A 79 9.44 7.98 15.69
C LEU A 79 9.96 7.13 16.86
N ALA A 80 11.15 6.53 16.75
CA ALA A 80 11.76 5.74 17.82
C ALA A 80 12.01 6.59 19.08
N GLY A 81 11.79 6.00 20.25
CA GLY A 81 12.05 6.68 21.54
C GLY A 81 11.07 7.80 21.91
N MET A 82 10.07 8.12 21.07
CA MET A 82 9.06 9.12 21.44
C MET A 82 8.27 8.68 22.67
N SER A 83 8.08 9.58 23.63
CA SER A 83 7.19 9.36 24.79
C SER A 83 5.73 9.20 24.36
N GLY A 84 4.91 8.56 25.16
CA GLY A 84 3.50 8.35 24.89
C GLY A 84 2.74 9.62 24.47
N PRO A 85 2.84 10.72 25.18
CA PRO A 85 2.19 12.01 24.83
C PRO A 85 2.68 12.57 23.47
N ARG A 86 4.00 12.52 23.21
CA ARG A 86 4.58 12.99 21.96
C ARG A 86 4.16 12.11 20.79
N LEU A 87 4.16 10.79 20.96
CA LEU A 87 3.68 9.85 19.96
C LEU A 87 2.18 10.04 19.68
N LYS A 88 1.37 10.28 20.74
CA LYS A 88 -0.06 10.60 20.58
C LYS A 88 -0.25 11.85 19.72
N ALA A 89 0.53 12.91 19.98
CA ALA A 89 0.49 14.15 19.17
C ALA A 89 0.86 13.86 17.71
N GLN A 90 1.91 13.06 17.48
CA GLN A 90 2.37 12.70 16.13
C GLN A 90 1.35 11.86 15.37
N ARG A 91 0.67 10.92 16.03
CA ARG A 91 -0.39 10.10 15.43
C ARG A 91 -1.61 10.88 14.95
N ARG A 92 -1.79 12.13 15.39
CA ARG A 92 -2.79 13.04 14.82
C ARG A 92 -2.54 13.29 13.33
N HIS A 93 -1.27 13.34 12.93
CA HIS A 93 -0.87 13.59 11.54
C HIS A 93 -0.81 12.33 10.67
N MET A 94 -0.90 11.15 11.30
CA MET A 94 -0.82 9.85 10.64
C MET A 94 -2.06 9.02 10.97
N GLN A 95 -2.91 8.77 10.00
CA GLN A 95 -4.16 8.02 10.21
C GLN A 95 -4.18 6.75 9.38
N ILE A 96 -5.09 5.83 9.70
CA ILE A 96 -5.24 4.56 9.00
C ILE A 96 -6.68 4.32 8.54
N VAL A 97 -6.81 3.79 7.33
CA VAL A 97 -8.04 3.17 6.83
C VAL A 97 -7.76 1.67 6.72
N PHE A 98 -8.51 0.87 7.50
CA PHE A 98 -8.33 -0.58 7.58
C PHE A 98 -9.05 -1.31 6.44
N GLN A 99 -8.61 -2.53 6.19
CA GLN A 99 -9.15 -3.45 5.20
C GLN A 99 -10.64 -3.77 5.42
N ASP A 100 -11.02 -4.04 6.67
CA ASP A 100 -12.42 -4.30 7.04
C ASP A 100 -12.99 -3.09 7.79
N PRO A 101 -13.86 -2.31 7.11
CA PRO A 101 -14.52 -1.18 7.77
C PRO A 101 -15.44 -1.62 8.91
N MET A 102 -16.06 -2.83 8.86
CA MET A 102 -16.90 -3.34 9.93
C MET A 102 -16.10 -3.59 11.21
N ALA A 103 -14.98 -4.29 11.10
CA ALA A 103 -14.11 -4.53 12.26
C ALA A 103 -13.51 -3.23 12.83
N SER A 104 -13.40 -2.19 12.01
CA SER A 104 -12.84 -0.89 12.40
C SER A 104 -13.84 0.07 13.05
N LEU A 105 -15.14 -0.12 12.88
CA LEU A 105 -16.21 0.73 13.40
C LEU A 105 -16.89 0.01 14.57
N ASN A 106 -17.00 0.68 15.73
CA ASN A 106 -17.70 0.08 16.88
C ASN A 106 -19.21 -0.07 16.57
N PRO A 107 -19.74 -1.31 16.47
CA PRO A 107 -21.14 -1.54 16.04
C PRO A 107 -22.19 -1.03 17.04
N ARG A 108 -21.79 -0.72 18.26
CA ARG A 108 -22.70 -0.24 19.34
C ARG A 108 -22.71 1.28 19.45
N LYS A 109 -21.99 2.01 18.60
CA LYS A 109 -21.88 3.47 18.61
C LYS A 109 -22.44 4.05 17.33
N THR A 110 -23.13 5.20 17.44
CA THR A 110 -23.61 5.94 16.28
C THR A 110 -22.44 6.49 15.44
N ILE A 111 -22.69 6.79 14.17
CA ILE A 111 -21.68 7.38 13.29
C ILE A 111 -21.16 8.71 13.84
N GLY A 112 -22.04 9.56 14.38
CA GLY A 112 -21.62 10.81 15.03
C GLY A 112 -20.65 10.58 16.19
N HIS A 113 -20.89 9.57 17.03
CA HIS A 113 -19.97 9.22 18.10
C HIS A 113 -18.62 8.71 17.56
N ILE A 114 -18.66 7.83 16.55
CA ILE A 114 -17.45 7.25 15.94
C ILE A 114 -16.57 8.33 15.31
N LEU A 115 -17.18 9.27 14.57
CA LEU A 115 -16.45 10.36 13.92
C LEU A 115 -15.96 11.41 14.91
N GLY A 116 -16.72 11.74 15.95
CA GLY A 116 -16.30 12.71 16.97
C GLY A 116 -15.26 12.19 17.94
N GLN A 117 -15.12 10.86 18.10
CA GLN A 117 -14.20 10.26 19.07
C GLN A 117 -12.71 10.65 18.84
N PRO A 118 -12.15 10.66 17.64
CA PRO A 118 -10.77 11.12 17.43
C PRO A 118 -10.55 12.54 17.94
N LEU A 119 -11.48 13.45 17.69
CA LEU A 119 -11.40 14.83 18.17
C LEU A 119 -11.48 14.90 19.70
N ALA A 120 -12.41 14.16 20.31
CA ALA A 120 -12.54 14.10 21.77
C ALA A 120 -11.26 13.56 22.43
N VAL A 121 -10.59 12.57 21.82
CA VAL A 121 -9.31 12.01 22.34
C VAL A 121 -8.17 13.03 22.26
N HIS A 122 -8.12 13.86 21.23
CA HIS A 122 -7.00 14.77 20.96
C HIS A 122 -7.23 16.19 21.49
N ARG A 123 -8.49 16.67 21.52
CA ARG A 123 -8.85 18.03 21.93
C ARG A 123 -9.62 18.09 23.24
N GLY A 124 -10.02 16.94 23.78
CA GLY A 124 -10.86 16.85 24.96
C GLY A 124 -12.37 16.89 24.62
N GLY A 125 -13.21 17.00 25.66
CA GLY A 125 -14.65 17.08 25.50
C GLY A 125 -15.33 15.75 25.14
N ARG A 126 -16.58 15.84 24.67
CA ARG A 126 -17.39 14.68 24.23
C ARG A 126 -17.50 14.67 22.71
N PRO A 127 -17.63 13.49 22.06
CA PRO A 127 -17.80 13.40 20.60
C PRO A 127 -18.91 14.31 20.05
N ALA A 128 -20.00 14.49 20.77
CA ALA A 128 -21.12 15.34 20.37
C ALA A 128 -20.79 16.84 20.29
N HIS A 129 -19.68 17.31 20.86
CA HIS A 129 -19.26 18.71 20.75
C HIS A 129 -18.73 19.07 19.37
N TYR A 130 -18.48 18.10 18.49
CA TYR A 130 -17.83 18.25 17.19
C TYR A 130 -18.79 18.04 16.01
N LEU A 131 -20.09 18.41 16.18
CA LEU A 131 -21.13 18.16 15.18
C LEU A 131 -20.83 18.81 13.83
N ASP A 132 -20.25 20.00 13.82
CA ASP A 132 -19.99 20.72 12.57
C ASP A 132 -18.84 20.08 11.80
N GLU A 133 -17.77 19.67 12.49
CA GLU A 133 -16.69 18.89 11.88
C GLU A 133 -17.16 17.53 11.38
N ILE A 134 -18.08 16.87 12.10
CA ILE A 134 -18.69 15.60 11.68
C ILE A 134 -19.53 15.80 10.40
N ARG A 135 -20.34 16.86 10.34
CA ARG A 135 -21.11 17.21 9.13
C ARG A 135 -20.21 17.45 7.94
N GLN A 136 -19.16 18.26 8.13
CA GLN A 136 -18.16 18.53 7.09
C GLN A 136 -17.49 17.24 6.60
N ALA A 137 -17.05 16.37 7.51
CA ALA A 137 -16.40 15.13 7.14
C ALA A 137 -17.33 14.17 6.37
N LEU A 138 -18.62 14.07 6.75
CA LEU A 138 -19.61 13.29 6.02
C LEU A 138 -19.88 13.86 4.62
N ALA A 139 -20.01 15.19 4.51
CA ALA A 139 -20.17 15.86 3.21
C ALA A 139 -18.96 15.65 2.30
N LEU A 140 -17.73 15.75 2.82
CA LEU A 140 -16.48 15.51 2.08
C LEU A 140 -16.43 14.11 1.45
N VAL A 141 -16.97 13.10 2.12
CA VAL A 141 -17.01 11.74 1.57
C VAL A 141 -18.28 11.43 0.78
N GLY A 142 -19.14 12.45 0.53
CA GLY A 142 -20.34 12.31 -0.28
C GLY A 142 -21.51 11.61 0.43
N LEU A 143 -21.57 11.70 1.76
CA LEU A 143 -22.71 11.26 2.57
C LEU A 143 -23.57 12.48 2.92
N THR A 144 -24.49 12.83 2.04
CA THR A 144 -25.36 14.03 2.12
C THR A 144 -26.84 13.67 2.02
N PRO A 145 -27.74 14.34 2.80
CA PRO A 145 -27.42 15.31 3.85
C PRO A 145 -26.88 14.60 5.12
N PRO A 146 -25.85 15.16 5.79
CA PRO A 146 -25.16 14.50 6.92
C PRO A 146 -26.06 14.10 8.07
N GLU A 147 -27.12 14.85 8.35
CA GLU A 147 -28.06 14.65 9.46
C GLU A 147 -28.73 13.27 9.43
N GLN A 148 -28.94 12.72 8.24
CA GLN A 148 -29.56 11.40 8.06
C GLN A 148 -28.66 10.26 8.51
N PHE A 149 -27.35 10.51 8.67
CA PHE A 149 -26.35 9.47 8.95
C PHE A 149 -25.81 9.52 10.38
N ILE A 150 -25.81 10.70 11.03
CA ILE A 150 -25.12 10.93 12.31
C ILE A 150 -25.63 10.00 13.42
N GLN A 151 -26.94 9.75 13.50
CA GLN A 151 -27.56 8.95 14.58
C GLN A 151 -27.64 7.45 14.25
N ARG A 152 -27.32 7.05 13.03
CA ARG A 152 -27.40 5.66 12.60
C ARG A 152 -26.21 4.83 13.10
N LEU A 153 -26.40 3.52 13.14
CA LEU A 153 -25.37 2.54 13.54
C LEU A 153 -24.66 1.95 12.31
N PRO A 154 -23.40 1.50 12.44
CA PRO A 154 -22.62 0.99 11.30
C PRO A 154 -23.29 -0.12 10.48
N HIS A 155 -24.05 -1.00 11.10
CA HIS A 155 -24.71 -2.12 10.41
C HIS A 155 -25.86 -1.67 9.48
N GLU A 156 -26.37 -0.44 9.61
CA GLU A 156 -27.42 0.11 8.77
C GLU A 156 -26.91 0.67 7.42
N PHE A 157 -25.62 0.54 7.13
CA PHE A 157 -24.97 1.08 5.94
C PHE A 157 -24.51 -0.02 4.99
N SER A 158 -24.46 0.28 3.68
CA SER A 158 -23.82 -0.57 2.69
C SER A 158 -22.30 -0.64 2.89
N GLY A 159 -21.61 -1.61 2.27
CA GLY A 159 -20.16 -1.74 2.32
C GLY A 159 -19.44 -0.47 1.87
N GLY A 160 -19.86 0.11 0.75
CA GLY A 160 -19.29 1.36 0.23
C GLY A 160 -19.53 2.57 1.14
N GLN A 161 -20.71 2.67 1.76
CA GLN A 161 -21.01 3.73 2.73
C GLN A 161 -20.14 3.58 3.99
N ARG A 162 -19.97 2.36 4.50
CA ARG A 162 -19.07 2.09 5.65
C ARG A 162 -17.63 2.49 5.33
N GLN A 163 -17.18 2.21 4.11
CA GLN A 163 -15.83 2.61 3.67
C GLN A 163 -15.69 4.13 3.62
N ARG A 164 -16.70 4.85 3.12
CA ARG A 164 -16.73 6.33 3.16
C ARG A 164 -16.68 6.85 4.61
N ILE A 165 -17.40 6.23 5.54
CA ILE A 165 -17.36 6.57 6.97
C ILE A 165 -15.97 6.30 7.57
N ALA A 166 -15.31 5.18 7.22
CA ALA A 166 -13.95 4.89 7.67
C ALA A 166 -12.94 5.94 7.15
N ILE A 167 -13.10 6.38 5.90
CA ILE A 167 -12.31 7.48 5.33
C ILE A 167 -12.62 8.80 6.06
N ALA A 168 -13.90 9.14 6.28
CA ALA A 168 -14.29 10.34 7.03
C ALA A 168 -13.67 10.36 8.43
N ARG A 169 -13.66 9.21 9.14
CA ARG A 169 -13.03 9.08 10.45
C ARG A 169 -11.53 9.39 10.41
N ALA A 170 -10.81 8.89 9.40
CA ALA A 170 -9.40 9.19 9.23
C ALA A 170 -9.16 10.69 8.97
N LEU A 171 -10.08 11.39 8.30
CA LEU A 171 -9.97 12.81 8.00
C LEU A 171 -10.28 13.74 9.19
N MET A 172 -10.92 13.26 10.26
CA MET A 172 -11.34 14.10 11.41
C MET A 172 -10.20 14.88 12.05
N LEU A 173 -8.99 14.35 12.02
CA LEU A 173 -7.79 15.01 12.59
C LEU A 173 -7.00 15.81 11.57
N ARG A 174 -7.46 15.92 10.33
CA ARG A 174 -6.76 16.56 9.20
C ARG A 174 -5.33 16.04 9.07
N PRO A 175 -5.13 14.75 8.80
CA PRO A 175 -3.81 14.14 8.74
C PRO A 175 -3.03 14.60 7.51
N GLU A 176 -1.70 14.45 7.57
CA GLU A 176 -0.80 14.60 6.43
C GLU A 176 -0.58 13.26 5.71
N LEU A 177 -0.64 12.15 6.47
CA LEU A 177 -0.47 10.79 5.97
C LEU A 177 -1.70 9.94 6.28
N ILE A 178 -2.18 9.22 5.28
CA ILE A 178 -3.14 8.12 5.48
C ILE A 178 -2.49 6.83 4.99
N VAL A 179 -2.36 5.86 5.89
CA VAL A 179 -2.02 4.48 5.56
C VAL A 179 -3.33 3.78 5.21
N ALA A 180 -3.49 3.37 3.97
CA ALA A 180 -4.68 2.68 3.48
C ALA A 180 -4.33 1.19 3.29
N ASP A 181 -4.74 0.34 4.26
CA ASP A 181 -4.45 -1.09 4.25
C ASP A 181 -5.61 -1.83 3.57
N GLU A 182 -5.43 -2.18 2.29
CA GLU A 182 -6.41 -2.85 1.41
C GLU A 182 -7.81 -2.21 1.42
N PRO A 183 -7.94 -0.88 1.26
CA PRO A 183 -9.17 -0.15 1.55
C PRO A 183 -10.33 -0.45 0.59
N VAL A 184 -10.10 -1.21 -0.47
CA VAL A 184 -11.11 -1.52 -1.51
C VAL A 184 -11.22 -3.00 -1.83
N SER A 185 -10.51 -3.88 -1.11
CA SER A 185 -10.44 -5.32 -1.44
C SER A 185 -11.77 -6.05 -1.28
N ALA A 186 -12.60 -5.65 -0.32
CA ALA A 186 -13.89 -6.26 -0.01
C ALA A 186 -15.08 -5.59 -0.73
N LEU A 187 -14.84 -4.72 -1.73
CA LEU A 187 -15.87 -3.96 -2.42
C LEU A 187 -16.06 -4.45 -3.86
N ASP A 188 -17.31 -4.38 -4.33
CA ASP A 188 -17.66 -4.61 -5.73
C ASP A 188 -16.93 -3.62 -6.66
N VAL A 189 -16.74 -4.04 -7.93
CA VAL A 189 -15.93 -3.28 -8.90
C VAL A 189 -16.39 -1.83 -9.06
N SER A 190 -17.71 -1.60 -9.16
CA SER A 190 -18.29 -0.26 -9.32
C SER A 190 -18.08 0.63 -8.09
N ILE A 191 -18.27 0.07 -6.90
CA ILE A 191 -18.07 0.78 -5.63
C ILE A 191 -16.57 1.04 -5.41
N ARG A 192 -15.71 0.08 -5.76
CA ARG A 192 -14.25 0.23 -5.72
C ARG A 192 -13.80 1.46 -6.53
N ALA A 193 -14.28 1.59 -7.77
CA ALA A 193 -13.95 2.74 -8.62
C ALA A 193 -14.36 4.07 -7.97
N GLN A 194 -15.55 4.14 -7.36
CA GLN A 194 -16.04 5.34 -6.67
C GLN A 194 -15.17 5.70 -5.45
N ILE A 195 -14.73 4.70 -4.66
CA ILE A 195 -13.86 4.95 -3.49
C ILE A 195 -12.47 5.42 -3.93
N LEU A 196 -11.90 4.84 -4.99
CA LEU A 196 -10.62 5.28 -5.53
C LEU A 196 -10.69 6.71 -6.07
N ALA A 197 -11.77 7.05 -6.80
CA ALA A 197 -12.02 8.42 -7.27
C ALA A 197 -12.17 9.40 -6.10
N LEU A 198 -12.90 9.01 -5.05
CA LEU A 198 -13.01 9.79 -3.82
C LEU A 198 -11.64 10.04 -3.18
N MET A 199 -10.82 8.99 -2.99
CA MET A 199 -9.51 9.12 -2.36
C MET A 199 -8.58 10.02 -3.19
N LYS A 200 -8.62 9.91 -4.52
CA LYS A 200 -7.84 10.76 -5.43
C LYS A 200 -8.27 12.22 -5.37
N ARG A 201 -9.59 12.48 -5.34
CA ARG A 201 -10.13 13.82 -5.15
C ARG A 201 -9.69 14.43 -3.82
N LEU A 202 -9.84 13.69 -2.72
CA LEU A 202 -9.41 14.12 -1.38
C LEU A 202 -7.91 14.39 -1.31
N GLN A 203 -7.08 13.62 -2.03
CA GLN A 203 -5.64 13.89 -2.14
C GLN A 203 -5.38 15.25 -2.77
N GLY A 204 -6.02 15.56 -3.90
CA GLY A 204 -5.84 16.85 -4.57
C GLY A 204 -6.38 18.04 -3.77
N GLU A 205 -7.54 17.89 -3.13
CA GLU A 205 -8.19 18.97 -2.36
C GLU A 205 -7.50 19.27 -1.02
N LEU A 206 -6.98 18.22 -0.35
CA LEU A 206 -6.45 18.33 1.02
C LEU A 206 -4.93 18.15 1.10
N GLY A 207 -4.25 17.92 -0.02
CA GLY A 207 -2.80 17.69 -0.06
C GLY A 207 -2.36 16.40 0.66
N LEU A 208 -3.21 15.37 0.70
CA LEU A 208 -2.95 14.15 1.44
C LEU A 208 -1.82 13.32 0.82
N THR A 209 -1.06 12.67 1.67
CA THR A 209 -0.08 11.65 1.28
C THR A 209 -0.65 10.27 1.60
N TYR A 210 -0.51 9.30 0.69
CA TYR A 210 -0.97 7.94 0.92
C TYR A 210 0.18 6.94 0.90
N LEU A 211 0.22 6.06 1.90
CA LEU A 211 0.83 4.74 1.79
C LEU A 211 -0.30 3.74 1.53
N PHE A 212 -0.43 3.32 0.27
CA PHE A 212 -1.56 2.53 -0.20
C PHE A 212 -1.16 1.06 -0.34
N ILE A 213 -1.70 0.19 0.50
CA ILE A 213 -1.40 -1.24 0.48
C ILE A 213 -2.49 -1.97 -0.31
N THR A 214 -2.09 -2.77 -1.28
CA THR A 214 -3.00 -3.59 -2.08
C THR A 214 -2.26 -4.79 -2.69
N HIS A 215 -3.00 -5.79 -3.12
CA HIS A 215 -2.50 -6.87 -3.97
C HIS A 215 -2.98 -6.73 -5.43
N ASP A 216 -3.81 -5.73 -5.72
CA ASP A 216 -4.41 -5.49 -7.04
C ASP A 216 -3.63 -4.40 -7.81
N LEU A 217 -2.91 -4.82 -8.85
CA LEU A 217 -2.13 -3.91 -9.70
C LEU A 217 -2.99 -3.00 -10.58
N GLY A 218 -4.23 -3.38 -10.88
CA GLY A 218 -5.20 -2.51 -11.55
C GLY A 218 -5.55 -1.30 -10.68
N VAL A 219 -5.69 -1.52 -9.37
CA VAL A 219 -5.88 -0.45 -8.38
C VAL A 219 -4.65 0.46 -8.33
N VAL A 220 -3.43 -0.12 -8.29
CA VAL A 220 -2.18 0.66 -8.30
C VAL A 220 -2.13 1.61 -9.48
N ARG A 221 -2.41 1.11 -10.68
CA ARG A 221 -2.40 1.92 -11.92
C ARG A 221 -3.36 3.11 -11.85
N SER A 222 -4.46 2.97 -11.13
CA SER A 222 -5.49 4.01 -11.05
C SER A 222 -5.19 5.11 -10.04
N ILE A 223 -4.44 4.83 -8.95
CA ILE A 223 -4.28 5.78 -7.84
C ILE A 223 -2.82 6.13 -7.52
N ALA A 224 -1.86 5.25 -7.80
CA ALA A 224 -0.49 5.42 -7.33
C ALA A 224 0.38 6.22 -8.29
N HIS A 225 1.33 6.97 -7.73
CA HIS A 225 2.41 7.64 -8.45
C HIS A 225 3.62 6.71 -8.54
N ARG A 226 3.98 6.08 -7.43
CA ARG A 226 5.07 5.10 -7.33
C ARG A 226 4.56 3.81 -6.72
N VAL A 227 5.26 2.72 -7.00
CA VAL A 227 4.95 1.40 -6.47
C VAL A 227 6.21 0.74 -5.93
N ALA A 228 6.10 0.15 -4.74
CA ALA A 228 7.08 -0.72 -4.13
C ALA A 228 6.54 -2.16 -4.12
N VAL A 229 7.23 -3.07 -4.78
CA VAL A 229 6.87 -4.48 -4.88
C VAL A 229 7.56 -5.25 -3.77
N MET A 230 6.78 -5.92 -2.93
CA MET A 230 7.27 -6.63 -1.76
C MET A 230 7.12 -8.15 -1.92
N TYR A 231 8.18 -8.89 -1.65
CA TYR A 231 8.17 -10.34 -1.60
C TYR A 231 8.85 -10.85 -0.33
N LEU A 232 8.14 -11.66 0.45
CA LEU A 232 8.68 -12.33 1.65
C LEU A 232 9.48 -11.39 2.57
N GLY A 233 8.92 -10.24 2.92
CA GLY A 233 9.53 -9.27 3.84
C GLY A 233 10.57 -8.34 3.24
N LYS A 234 10.84 -8.39 1.93
CA LYS A 234 11.80 -7.51 1.24
C LYS A 234 11.15 -6.74 0.10
N ILE A 235 11.57 -5.51 -0.14
CA ILE A 235 11.26 -4.80 -1.39
C ILE A 235 12.18 -5.35 -2.48
N VAL A 236 11.58 -5.87 -3.54
CA VAL A 236 12.31 -6.43 -4.69
C VAL A 236 12.40 -5.46 -5.85
N GLU A 237 11.47 -4.52 -5.93
CA GLU A 237 11.47 -3.47 -6.95
C GLU A 237 10.69 -2.25 -6.47
N ILE A 238 11.14 -1.04 -6.77
CA ILE A 238 10.45 0.22 -6.46
C ILE A 238 10.73 1.23 -7.57
N GLY A 239 9.71 1.96 -7.99
CA GLY A 239 9.84 3.00 -9.02
C GLY A 239 8.50 3.66 -9.35
N ASP A 240 8.51 4.53 -10.35
CA ASP A 240 7.30 5.14 -10.86
C ASP A 240 6.39 4.07 -11.51
N VAL A 241 5.09 4.19 -11.31
CA VAL A 241 4.11 3.21 -11.82
C VAL A 241 4.30 3.01 -13.34
N ALA A 242 4.42 4.09 -14.11
CA ALA A 242 4.61 4.00 -15.56
C ALA A 242 5.87 3.18 -15.94
N SER A 243 7.00 3.42 -15.25
CA SER A 243 8.27 2.73 -15.52
C SER A 243 8.20 1.24 -15.19
N ILE A 244 7.64 0.89 -14.03
CA ILE A 244 7.51 -0.52 -13.60
C ILE A 244 6.54 -1.29 -14.49
N PHE A 245 5.42 -0.67 -14.87
CA PHE A 245 4.44 -1.31 -15.74
C PHE A 245 4.95 -1.49 -17.17
N ALA A 246 5.75 -0.53 -17.68
CA ALA A 246 6.34 -0.61 -19.01
C ALA A 246 7.51 -1.59 -19.09
N ALA A 247 8.36 -1.65 -18.05
CA ALA A 247 9.60 -2.42 -18.05
C ALA A 247 9.96 -2.92 -16.64
N PRO A 248 9.24 -3.94 -16.11
CA PRO A 248 9.57 -4.54 -14.83
C PRO A 248 10.98 -5.13 -14.85
N ARG A 249 11.74 -4.92 -13.79
CA ARG A 249 13.15 -5.32 -13.68
C ARG A 249 13.38 -6.52 -12.76
N HIS A 250 12.32 -6.97 -12.07
CA HIS A 250 12.38 -8.17 -11.26
C HIS A 250 11.40 -9.23 -11.80
N PRO A 251 11.78 -10.51 -11.95
CA PRO A 251 10.91 -11.56 -12.49
C PRO A 251 9.60 -11.75 -11.71
N TYR A 252 9.59 -11.49 -10.41
CA TYR A 252 8.36 -11.51 -9.61
C TYR A 252 7.40 -10.38 -10.00
N THR A 253 7.91 -9.17 -10.22
CA THR A 253 7.09 -8.03 -10.69
C THR A 253 6.47 -8.33 -12.04
N ALA A 254 7.25 -8.90 -12.97
CA ALA A 254 6.76 -9.32 -14.28
C ALA A 254 5.66 -10.38 -14.16
N ALA A 255 5.83 -11.36 -13.26
CA ALA A 255 4.82 -12.39 -13.02
C ALA A 255 3.53 -11.80 -12.43
N LEU A 256 3.63 -10.89 -11.45
CA LEU A 256 2.46 -10.19 -10.88
C LEU A 256 1.72 -9.38 -11.96
N LEU A 257 2.43 -8.63 -12.77
CA LEU A 257 1.86 -7.87 -13.88
C LEU A 257 1.15 -8.80 -14.88
N SER A 258 1.79 -9.91 -15.26
CA SER A 258 1.21 -10.87 -16.19
C SER A 258 -0.06 -11.56 -15.68
N ALA A 259 -0.26 -11.61 -14.38
CA ALA A 259 -1.44 -12.18 -13.74
C ALA A 259 -2.61 -11.19 -13.59
N SER A 260 -2.35 -9.90 -13.79
CA SER A 260 -3.38 -8.86 -13.62
C SER A 260 -4.33 -8.85 -14.82
N PRO A 261 -5.65 -8.79 -14.61
CA PRO A 261 -6.62 -8.68 -15.68
C PRO A 261 -6.39 -7.42 -16.51
N ILE A 262 -6.35 -7.57 -17.83
CA ILE A 262 -6.31 -6.46 -18.76
C ILE A 262 -7.74 -6.22 -19.22
N PRO A 263 -8.28 -4.99 -19.13
CA PRO A 263 -9.66 -4.69 -19.52
C PRO A 263 -9.85 -4.64 -21.05
N ASP A 264 -8.92 -5.19 -21.83
CA ASP A 264 -8.99 -5.28 -23.27
C ASP A 264 -9.17 -6.75 -23.70
N PRO A 265 -10.36 -7.14 -24.23
CA PRO A 265 -10.64 -8.51 -24.64
C PRO A 265 -9.74 -9.01 -25.77
N GLU A 266 -9.28 -8.11 -26.67
CA GLU A 266 -8.43 -8.51 -27.81
C GLU A 266 -7.00 -8.81 -27.39
N VAL A 267 -6.54 -8.18 -26.30
CA VAL A 267 -5.18 -8.35 -25.76
C VAL A 267 -5.12 -9.46 -24.71
N SER A 268 -6.19 -9.66 -23.95
CA SER A 268 -6.19 -10.53 -22.77
C SER A 268 -5.89 -12.00 -23.09
N TRP A 269 -6.38 -12.56 -24.22
CA TRP A 269 -6.16 -13.96 -24.59
C TRP A 269 -4.79 -14.21 -25.26
N ARG A 270 -4.14 -13.19 -25.80
CA ARG A 270 -2.80 -13.28 -26.40
C ARG A 270 -1.68 -13.16 -25.35
N HIS A 271 -2.04 -12.77 -24.14
CA HIS A 271 -1.06 -12.50 -23.09
C HIS A 271 -0.66 -13.79 -22.39
N ARG A 272 0.60 -14.20 -22.52
CA ARG A 272 1.12 -15.38 -21.81
C ARG A 272 1.30 -15.04 -20.32
N ARG A 273 0.39 -15.54 -19.49
CA ARG A 273 0.54 -15.49 -18.03
C ARG A 273 1.79 -16.23 -17.60
N ILE A 274 2.66 -15.59 -16.83
CA ILE A 274 3.81 -16.23 -16.19
C ILE A 274 3.30 -17.02 -14.99
N ILE A 275 3.29 -18.34 -15.11
CA ILE A 275 2.87 -19.23 -14.02
C ILE A 275 4.09 -19.52 -13.15
N LEU A 276 4.06 -19.00 -11.92
CA LEU A 276 5.09 -19.30 -10.93
C LEU A 276 4.92 -20.72 -10.41
N LYS A 277 5.99 -21.50 -10.40
CA LYS A 277 5.99 -22.86 -9.88
C LYS A 277 6.26 -22.85 -8.37
N GLY A 278 5.65 -23.81 -7.66
CA GLY A 278 5.82 -23.99 -6.21
C GLY A 278 5.04 -23.02 -5.35
N ASP A 279 4.97 -23.31 -4.06
CA ASP A 279 4.29 -22.50 -3.05
C ASP A 279 5.14 -21.33 -2.58
N VAL A 280 4.49 -20.36 -1.95
CA VAL A 280 5.18 -19.26 -1.27
C VAL A 280 5.95 -19.82 -0.08
N PRO A 281 7.28 -19.62 -0.01
CA PRO A 281 8.07 -20.11 1.12
C PRO A 281 7.62 -19.46 2.44
N SER A 282 7.81 -20.21 3.54
CA SER A 282 7.42 -19.73 4.86
C SER A 282 8.29 -18.54 5.32
N PRO A 283 7.70 -17.44 5.81
CA PRO A 283 8.45 -16.34 6.39
C PRO A 283 9.13 -16.72 7.72
N ALA A 284 8.79 -17.87 8.30
CA ALA A 284 9.50 -18.42 9.47
C ALA A 284 10.84 -19.08 9.11
N ASN A 285 10.99 -19.52 7.86
CA ASN A 285 12.23 -20.09 7.34
C ASN A 285 12.43 -19.59 5.90
N PRO A 286 12.79 -18.31 5.71
CA PRO A 286 12.95 -17.74 4.38
C PRO A 286 14.14 -18.38 3.66
N PRO A 287 14.05 -18.56 2.33
CA PRO A 287 15.17 -19.04 1.53
C PRO A 287 16.43 -18.19 1.68
N SER A 288 17.61 -18.83 1.61
CA SER A 288 18.92 -18.15 1.55
C SER A 288 19.03 -17.34 0.24
N GLY A 289 19.95 -16.39 0.21
CA GLY A 289 20.19 -15.56 -0.98
C GLY A 289 18.95 -14.75 -1.39
N CYS A 290 18.59 -14.81 -2.68
CA CYS A 290 17.37 -14.19 -3.20
C CYS A 290 16.15 -14.97 -2.71
N ARG A 291 15.26 -14.35 -1.92
CA ARG A 291 14.08 -15.02 -1.38
C ARG A 291 13.10 -15.55 -2.43
N PHE A 292 13.17 -15.01 -3.65
CA PHE A 292 12.32 -15.44 -4.77
C PHE A 292 12.93 -16.60 -5.58
N HIS A 293 14.21 -16.97 -5.36
CA HIS A 293 14.91 -17.96 -6.20
C HIS A 293 14.19 -19.29 -6.37
N PRO A 294 13.48 -19.87 -5.38
CA PRO A 294 12.81 -21.14 -5.56
C PRO A 294 11.63 -21.11 -6.56
N ARG A 295 11.09 -19.92 -6.83
CA ARG A 295 9.95 -19.70 -7.74
C ARG A 295 10.34 -18.92 -9.00
N CYS A 296 11.61 -18.50 -9.10
CA CYS A 296 12.07 -17.64 -10.18
C CYS A 296 12.23 -18.43 -11.49
N PRO A 297 11.53 -18.05 -12.60
CA PRO A 297 11.71 -18.71 -13.90
C PRO A 297 13.07 -18.42 -14.54
N ALA A 298 13.80 -17.38 -14.04
CA ALA A 298 15.10 -16.97 -14.53
C ALA A 298 16.19 -17.06 -13.44
N VAL A 299 16.12 -18.11 -12.60
CA VAL A 299 17.05 -18.32 -11.50
C VAL A 299 18.46 -18.56 -12.01
N LEU A 300 19.44 -17.89 -11.37
CA LEU A 300 20.88 -18.11 -11.58
C LEU A 300 21.47 -18.89 -10.38
N PRO A 301 22.59 -19.62 -10.56
CA PRO A 301 23.23 -20.37 -9.47
C PRO A 301 23.52 -19.52 -8.23
N ILE A 302 23.95 -18.27 -8.41
CA ILE A 302 24.23 -17.32 -7.32
C ILE A 302 23.00 -16.95 -6.50
N CYS A 303 21.79 -17.04 -7.07
CA CYS A 303 20.55 -16.63 -6.40
C CYS A 303 20.26 -17.45 -5.13
N GLY A 304 20.74 -18.69 -5.05
CA GLY A 304 20.52 -19.55 -3.88
C GLY A 304 21.43 -19.21 -2.69
N THR A 305 22.53 -18.50 -2.91
CA THR A 305 23.56 -18.28 -1.89
C THR A 305 23.75 -16.81 -1.52
N VAL A 306 23.61 -15.89 -2.49
CA VAL A 306 23.84 -14.46 -2.30
C VAL A 306 22.54 -13.67 -2.45
N ALA A 307 22.24 -12.81 -1.49
CA ALA A 307 21.11 -11.90 -1.60
C ALA A 307 21.43 -10.77 -2.60
N PRO A 308 20.54 -10.48 -3.56
CA PRO A 308 20.77 -9.39 -4.51
C PRO A 308 20.69 -8.03 -3.81
N VAL A 309 21.56 -7.12 -4.20
CA VAL A 309 21.55 -5.73 -3.76
C VAL A 309 20.61 -4.92 -4.67
N ALA A 310 19.85 -4.00 -4.09
CA ALA A 310 19.04 -3.08 -4.88
C ALA A 310 19.95 -2.14 -5.68
N ARG A 311 19.74 -2.07 -7.01
CA ARG A 311 20.45 -1.21 -7.93
C ARG A 311 19.49 -0.24 -8.58
N GLU A 312 19.89 1.01 -8.72
CA GLU A 312 19.18 2.00 -9.50
C GLU A 312 19.46 1.76 -10.99
N LEU A 313 18.41 1.47 -11.75
CA LEU A 313 18.49 1.11 -13.18
C LEU A 313 18.03 2.24 -14.10
N ALA A 314 17.25 3.16 -13.52
CA ALA A 314 16.85 4.43 -14.10
C ALA A 314 16.54 5.39 -12.93
N PRO A 315 16.47 6.71 -13.13
CA PRO A 315 16.19 7.65 -12.06
C PRO A 315 14.96 7.25 -11.24
N GLY A 316 15.18 6.91 -9.96
CA GLY A 316 14.12 6.48 -9.02
C GLY A 316 13.58 5.06 -9.24
N HIS A 317 14.11 4.27 -10.20
CA HIS A 317 13.73 2.88 -10.43
C HIS A 317 14.82 1.93 -9.93
N LEU A 318 14.56 1.32 -8.77
CA LEU A 318 15.50 0.36 -8.14
C LEU A 318 14.92 -1.05 -8.21
N ALA A 319 15.81 -2.03 -8.45
CA ALA A 319 15.45 -3.46 -8.37
C ALA A 319 16.57 -4.29 -7.72
N ALA A 320 16.17 -5.22 -6.86
CA ALA A 320 17.04 -6.16 -6.17
C ALA A 320 17.03 -7.51 -6.91
N CYS A 321 17.76 -7.62 -8.01
CA CYS A 321 17.83 -8.83 -8.82
C CYS A 321 19.22 -8.97 -9.47
N HIS A 322 19.80 -10.18 -9.40
CA HIS A 322 21.11 -10.48 -10.03
C HIS A 322 21.09 -10.35 -11.55
N LEU A 323 19.95 -10.46 -12.20
CA LEU A 323 19.79 -10.22 -13.65
C LEU A 323 20.06 -8.77 -14.06
N ASN A 324 20.10 -7.85 -13.11
CA ASN A 324 20.42 -6.44 -13.33
C ASN A 324 21.87 -6.10 -12.98
N ASP A 325 22.69 -7.09 -12.63
CA ASP A 325 24.11 -6.90 -12.32
C ASP A 325 24.97 -7.21 -13.56
N PRO A 326 25.58 -6.19 -14.21
CA PRO A 326 26.43 -6.41 -15.37
C PRO A 326 27.62 -7.35 -15.09
N ALA A 327 28.14 -7.34 -13.86
CA ALA A 327 29.24 -8.22 -13.46
C ALA A 327 28.85 -9.71 -13.42
N ILE A 328 27.54 -10.00 -13.25
CA ILE A 328 27.02 -11.37 -13.18
C ILE A 328 26.55 -11.86 -14.54
N VAL A 329 25.89 -11.02 -15.32
CA VAL A 329 25.24 -11.41 -16.60
C VAL A 329 26.07 -11.01 -17.83
N GLY A 330 27.19 -10.30 -17.64
CA GLY A 330 27.98 -9.72 -18.73
C GLY A 330 27.24 -8.59 -19.46
N GLU A 331 27.83 -8.08 -20.55
CA GLU A 331 27.25 -6.95 -21.32
C GLU A 331 25.91 -7.28 -22.01
N ARG A 332 25.40 -8.50 -21.86
CA ARG A 332 24.21 -9.00 -22.58
C ARG A 332 22.86 -8.54 -22.04
N ALA A 333 22.77 -7.79 -20.97
CA ALA A 333 21.47 -7.49 -20.40
C ALA A 333 21.28 -6.08 -19.85
N PRO A 334 20.78 -5.14 -20.60
CA PRO A 334 19.77 -4.24 -20.08
C PRO A 334 18.38 -4.74 -20.54
N GLY A 335 17.71 -5.47 -19.66
CA GLY A 335 16.33 -5.91 -19.89
C GLY A 335 16.21 -7.44 -20.04
N MET A 336 15.10 -7.96 -19.58
CA MET A 336 14.75 -9.39 -19.59
C MET A 336 14.52 -9.97 -21.02
N ALA A 337 15.06 -9.34 -22.05
CA ALA A 337 15.07 -9.81 -23.43
C ALA A 337 15.93 -11.08 -23.52
N GLY A 338 15.30 -12.22 -23.68
CA GLY A 338 15.95 -13.55 -23.81
C GLY A 338 15.75 -14.49 -22.60
N THR A 339 15.19 -14.08 -21.47
CA THR A 339 14.93 -14.93 -20.31
C THR A 339 13.57 -15.63 -20.35
N GLY A 340 12.80 -15.52 -21.45
CA GLY A 340 11.42 -16.01 -21.50
C GLY A 340 10.43 -15.17 -20.66
N VAL A 341 10.88 -14.07 -20.09
CA VAL A 341 10.01 -13.11 -19.41
C VAL A 341 9.32 -12.27 -20.47
N VAL A 342 8.01 -12.41 -20.54
CA VAL A 342 7.15 -11.79 -21.56
C VAL A 342 7.20 -10.27 -21.41
N GLU A 343 7.41 -9.56 -22.52
CA GLU A 343 7.24 -8.10 -22.53
C GLU A 343 5.80 -7.73 -22.10
N PRO A 344 5.65 -6.70 -21.26
CA PRO A 344 4.32 -6.25 -20.86
C PRO A 344 3.51 -5.81 -22.09
N PRO A 345 2.18 -5.97 -22.10
CA PRO A 345 1.32 -5.58 -23.20
C PRO A 345 1.46 -4.09 -23.55
N ARG A 346 1.26 -3.74 -24.81
CA ARG A 346 1.22 -2.33 -25.25
C ARG A 346 0.22 -1.51 -24.42
N ALA A 347 -0.94 -2.06 -24.09
CA ALA A 347 -1.94 -1.41 -23.23
C ALA A 347 -1.44 -0.98 -21.84
N TRP A 348 -0.33 -1.50 -21.38
CA TRP A 348 0.32 -1.10 -20.12
C TRP A 348 1.38 -0.01 -20.30
N ARG A 349 1.83 0.21 -21.57
CA ARG A 349 2.81 1.25 -21.92
C ARG A 349 2.14 2.61 -22.10
N ASP A 350 0.84 2.62 -22.45
CA ASP A 350 0.08 3.85 -22.65
C ASP A 350 -0.47 4.35 -21.29
N PRO A 351 -0.45 5.67 -21.03
CA PRO A 351 -1.06 6.22 -19.84
C PRO A 351 -2.57 5.86 -19.80
N PRO A 352 -3.16 5.65 -18.60
CA PRO A 352 -4.59 5.42 -18.52
C PRO A 352 -5.32 6.59 -19.17
N PRO A 353 -6.45 6.34 -19.89
CA PRO A 353 -7.22 7.42 -20.49
C PRO A 353 -7.54 8.46 -19.42
N SER A 354 -7.18 9.71 -19.66
CA SER A 354 -7.59 10.82 -18.83
C SER A 354 -9.11 10.82 -18.79
N PHE A 355 -9.71 10.74 -17.61
CA PHE A 355 -11.13 11.02 -17.45
C PHE A 355 -11.33 12.50 -17.77
N GLU A 356 -11.52 12.82 -19.06
CA GLU A 356 -11.97 14.14 -19.47
C GLU A 356 -13.30 14.43 -18.77
N LYS A 357 -13.36 15.59 -18.16
CA LYS A 357 -14.59 16.18 -17.63
C LYS A 357 -15.64 16.10 -18.74
N GLY A 358 -16.69 15.30 -18.51
CA GLY A 358 -17.85 15.31 -19.38
C GLY A 358 -18.30 16.75 -19.54
N ARG A 359 -18.28 17.24 -20.76
CA ARG A 359 -18.93 18.50 -21.12
C ARG A 359 -20.40 18.37 -20.72
N SER A 360 -20.86 19.30 -19.93
CA SER A 360 -22.26 19.59 -19.77
C SER A 360 -22.78 19.99 -21.15
N ASP A 361 -23.46 19.09 -21.82
CA ASP A 361 -24.33 19.48 -22.94
C ASP A 361 -25.55 20.21 -22.37
N ASP A 362 -25.45 21.53 -22.40
CA ASP A 362 -26.64 22.38 -22.40
C ASP A 362 -27.44 22.04 -23.65
N HIS A 363 -28.67 21.60 -23.45
CA HIS A 363 -29.69 21.65 -24.49
C HIS A 363 -30.84 22.57 -24.05
N PRO A 364 -31.36 23.36 -25.03
CA PRO A 364 -32.25 24.51 -24.82
C PRO A 364 -33.63 24.19 -24.26
#